data_036027c816f4204d4ad3ece7ac0ac56e
#
_entry.id   036027c816f4204d4ad3ece7ac0ac56e
#
_cell.length_a   1.000
_cell.length_b   1.000
_cell.length_c   1.000
_cell.angle_alpha   90.00
_cell.angle_beta   90.00
_cell.angle_gamma   90.00
#
_symmetry.space_group_name_H-M   'P 1'
#
loop_
_entity.id
_entity.type
_entity.pdbx_description
1 polymer ?
#
loop_
_entity_poly.entity_id
_entity_poly.type
_entity_poly.pdbx_seq_one_letter_code
_entity_poly.pdbx_strand_id
1 'polypeptide(L)'
;VFISLDIDSVHTIVESMSTLSESVLTALHLTVSADPLLWTIVGRSLSVSGTACLLACGAGVVLGAWLGVARFAGRGAVLAWLNTLLAVPSVVVGLVVYLLLSRSGPLGALGWLFSFKAMVIAQTLLVLPVVTALTCQLVGDVERGHGEQLQSLGAGPLLRSLLLAWDERYALLTVLIASFGRAISEVGAVMIVGGNIDGFTRVMTTAIALETSKGDLPLALALGLVLLAVVLALNVLIALLRRWREGVDGSSQGALPGVLA
;
A
#
# COMPACT_ATOMS: atom_id res chain seq x y z
N VAL A 1 -20.06 44.85 2.58
CA VAL A 1 -20.84 43.86 1.80
C VAL A 1 -21.40 42.85 2.80
N PHE A 2 -22.64 43.07 3.27
CA PHE A 2 -23.38 42.10 4.06
C PHE A 2 -23.84 40.98 3.12
N ILE A 3 -23.35 39.76 3.29
CA ILE A 3 -23.90 38.58 2.65
C ILE A 3 -25.21 38.31 3.39
N SER A 4 -26.37 38.66 2.79
CA SER A 4 -27.65 38.15 3.25
C SER A 4 -27.67 36.65 2.99
N LEU A 5 -27.39 35.85 4.01
CA LEU A 5 -27.67 34.41 3.96
C LEU A 5 -29.19 34.26 3.79
N ASP A 6 -29.60 33.79 2.64
CA ASP A 6 -30.98 33.48 2.34
C ASP A 6 -31.46 32.35 3.28
N ILE A 7 -32.66 32.51 3.85
CA ILE A 7 -33.24 31.55 4.82
C ILE A 7 -33.28 30.13 4.22
N ASP A 8 -33.50 30.01 2.93
CA ASP A 8 -33.48 28.76 2.22
C ASP A 8 -32.08 28.11 2.20
N SER A 9 -31.00 28.91 2.09
CA SER A 9 -29.62 28.43 2.19
C SER A 9 -29.30 27.92 3.60
N VAL A 10 -29.79 28.57 4.63
CA VAL A 10 -29.60 28.13 6.02
C VAL A 10 -30.37 26.85 6.30
N HIS A 11 -31.60 26.73 5.79
CA HIS A 11 -32.42 25.51 5.93
C HIS A 11 -31.75 24.30 5.25
N THR A 12 -31.25 24.49 4.03
CA THR A 12 -30.53 23.44 3.29
C THR A 12 -29.24 23.02 4.00
N ILE A 13 -28.51 23.97 4.61
CA ILE A 13 -27.31 23.65 5.39
C ILE A 13 -27.66 22.88 6.67
N VAL A 14 -28.72 23.26 7.36
CA VAL A 14 -29.16 22.59 8.60
C VAL A 14 -29.66 21.17 8.30
N GLU A 15 -30.43 20.96 7.24
CA GLU A 15 -30.84 19.62 6.78
C GLU A 15 -29.64 18.77 6.37
N SER A 16 -28.68 19.32 5.63
CA SER A 16 -27.47 18.58 5.26
C SER A 16 -26.60 18.22 6.48
N MET A 17 -26.55 19.06 7.49
CA MET A 17 -25.84 18.78 8.74
C MET A 17 -26.53 17.70 9.58
N SER A 18 -27.86 17.70 9.64
CA SER A 18 -28.60 16.65 10.36
C SER A 18 -28.45 15.28 9.69
N THR A 19 -28.55 15.20 8.39
CA THR A 19 -28.33 13.95 7.61
C THR A 19 -26.87 13.46 7.77
N LEU A 20 -25.90 14.35 7.81
CA LEU A 20 -24.51 13.98 8.03
C LEU A 20 -24.28 13.40 9.44
N SER A 21 -24.85 14.05 10.47
CA SER A 21 -24.71 13.59 11.86
C SER A 21 -25.39 12.24 12.08
N GLU A 22 -26.57 12.00 11.51
CA GLU A 22 -27.26 10.72 11.54
C GLU A 22 -26.46 9.63 10.81
N SER A 23 -25.90 9.96 9.65
CA SER A 23 -25.06 9.03 8.88
C SER A 23 -23.81 8.63 9.65
N VAL A 24 -23.15 9.58 10.34
CA VAL A 24 -21.97 9.29 11.17
C VAL A 24 -22.32 8.42 12.38
N LEU A 25 -23.43 8.69 13.08
CA LEU A 25 -23.88 7.88 14.21
C LEU A 25 -24.24 6.46 13.77
N THR A 26 -24.92 6.31 12.64
CA THR A 26 -25.24 5.00 12.07
C THR A 26 -23.98 4.25 11.65
N ALA A 27 -23.02 4.95 11.02
CA ALA A 27 -21.73 4.39 10.64
C ALA A 27 -20.94 3.88 11.86
N LEU A 28 -20.91 4.64 12.95
CA LEU A 28 -20.29 4.22 14.21
C LEU A 28 -21.02 3.00 14.81
N HIS A 29 -22.33 3.00 14.78
CA HIS A 29 -23.12 1.86 15.25
C HIS A 29 -22.84 0.60 14.41
N LEU A 30 -22.82 0.68 13.09
CA LEU A 30 -22.48 -0.43 12.19
C LEU A 30 -21.08 -0.98 12.45
N THR A 31 -20.12 -0.10 12.73
CA THR A 31 -18.74 -0.49 13.03
C THR A 31 -18.64 -1.22 14.37
N VAL A 32 -19.31 -0.69 15.42
CA VAL A 32 -19.28 -1.24 16.78
C VAL A 32 -20.12 -2.50 16.90
N SER A 33 -21.28 -2.59 16.22
CA SER A 33 -22.16 -3.75 16.23
C SER A 33 -21.61 -4.94 15.45
N ALA A 34 -20.44 -4.80 14.83
CA ALA A 34 -19.78 -5.84 14.04
C ALA A 34 -20.68 -6.42 12.93
N ASP A 35 -21.32 -5.54 12.15
CA ASP A 35 -22.21 -5.96 11.06
C ASP A 35 -21.50 -6.99 10.15
N PRO A 36 -22.11 -8.17 9.91
CA PRO A 36 -21.47 -9.25 9.17
C PRO A 36 -21.10 -8.87 7.73
N LEU A 37 -21.90 -8.02 7.08
CA LEU A 37 -21.65 -7.56 5.72
C LEU A 37 -20.40 -6.67 5.68
N LEU A 38 -20.32 -5.70 6.60
CA LEU A 38 -19.18 -4.79 6.73
C LEU A 38 -17.89 -5.57 6.96
N TRP A 39 -17.88 -6.47 7.95
CA TRP A 39 -16.67 -7.23 8.29
C TRP A 39 -16.26 -8.26 7.24
N THR A 40 -17.18 -8.77 6.45
CA THR A 40 -16.86 -9.60 5.28
C THR A 40 -16.10 -8.80 4.22
N ILE A 41 -16.53 -7.57 3.95
CA ILE A 41 -15.86 -6.65 3.01
C ILE A 41 -14.47 -6.28 3.54
N VAL A 42 -14.36 -5.96 4.84
CA VAL A 42 -13.08 -5.64 5.50
C VAL A 42 -12.10 -6.81 5.40
N GLY A 43 -12.54 -8.01 5.79
CA GLY A 43 -11.71 -9.21 5.73
C GLY A 43 -11.20 -9.52 4.32
N ARG A 44 -12.05 -9.31 3.31
CA ARG A 44 -11.66 -9.49 1.91
C ARG A 44 -10.63 -8.45 1.46
N SER A 45 -10.82 -7.18 1.83
CA SER A 45 -9.86 -6.12 1.53
C SER A 45 -8.50 -6.43 2.12
N LEU A 46 -8.45 -6.82 3.39
CA LEU A 46 -7.21 -7.21 4.08
C LEU A 46 -6.55 -8.42 3.42
N SER A 47 -7.34 -9.43 3.03
CA SER A 47 -6.82 -10.65 2.39
C SER A 47 -6.24 -10.37 1.01
N VAL A 48 -6.93 -9.59 0.16
CA VAL A 48 -6.44 -9.23 -1.19
C VAL A 48 -5.17 -8.40 -1.08
N SER A 49 -5.21 -7.30 -0.31
CA SER A 49 -4.08 -6.38 -0.16
C SER A 49 -2.90 -7.04 0.57
N GLY A 50 -3.17 -7.88 1.58
CA GLY A 50 -2.15 -8.64 2.29
C GLY A 50 -1.44 -9.63 1.38
N THR A 51 -2.18 -10.43 0.61
CA THR A 51 -1.59 -11.39 -0.33
C THR A 51 -0.79 -10.69 -1.42
N ALA A 52 -1.34 -9.63 -2.01
CA ALA A 52 -0.65 -8.86 -3.04
C ALA A 52 0.64 -8.21 -2.50
N CYS A 53 0.58 -7.65 -1.28
CA CYS A 53 1.73 -7.05 -0.63
C CYS A 53 2.82 -8.10 -0.33
N LEU A 54 2.46 -9.28 0.18
CA LEU A 54 3.41 -10.36 0.44
C LEU A 54 4.13 -10.80 -0.84
N LEU A 55 3.41 -10.97 -1.94
CA LEU A 55 4.00 -11.33 -3.24
C LEU A 55 4.91 -10.22 -3.77
N ALA A 56 4.42 -8.97 -3.75
CA ALA A 56 5.19 -7.82 -4.20
C ALA A 56 6.44 -7.58 -3.35
N CYS A 57 6.35 -7.78 -2.03
CA CYS A 57 7.48 -7.64 -1.12
C CYS A 57 8.52 -8.76 -1.32
N GLY A 58 8.08 -10.00 -1.45
CA GLY A 58 8.99 -11.13 -1.71
C GLY A 58 9.86 -10.92 -2.95
N ALA A 59 9.25 -10.52 -4.06
CA ALA A 59 9.96 -10.23 -5.29
C ALA A 59 10.66 -8.86 -5.28
N GLY A 60 9.96 -7.81 -4.81
CA GLY A 60 10.43 -6.42 -4.86
C GLY A 60 11.62 -6.14 -3.96
N VAL A 61 11.71 -6.76 -2.78
CA VAL A 61 12.87 -6.62 -1.88
C VAL A 61 14.10 -7.26 -2.52
N VAL A 62 13.98 -8.45 -3.09
CA VAL A 62 15.11 -9.13 -3.75
C VAL A 62 15.60 -8.33 -4.97
N LEU A 63 14.66 -7.92 -5.83
CA LEU A 63 14.98 -7.12 -7.03
C LEU A 63 15.56 -5.75 -6.65
N GLY A 64 14.96 -5.07 -5.68
CA GLY A 64 15.39 -3.74 -5.23
C GLY A 64 16.76 -3.78 -4.56
N ALA A 65 17.00 -4.75 -3.67
CA ALA A 65 18.31 -4.92 -3.03
C ALA A 65 19.41 -5.21 -4.06
N TRP A 66 19.15 -6.09 -5.02
CA TRP A 66 20.08 -6.37 -6.09
C TRP A 66 20.36 -5.13 -6.95
N LEU A 67 19.33 -4.40 -7.37
CA LEU A 67 19.46 -3.15 -8.13
C LEU A 67 20.21 -2.06 -7.35
N GLY A 68 20.12 -2.04 -6.02
CA GLY A 68 20.84 -1.10 -5.16
C GLY A 68 22.36 -1.28 -5.24
N VAL A 69 22.82 -2.53 -5.31
CA VAL A 69 24.23 -2.91 -5.32
C VAL A 69 24.81 -3.11 -6.71
N ALA A 70 24.03 -3.70 -7.63
CA ALA A 70 24.51 -4.10 -8.95
C ALA A 70 24.91 -2.90 -9.82
N ARG A 71 26.08 -3.01 -10.45
CA ARG A 71 26.61 -2.04 -11.43
C ARG A 71 26.73 -2.72 -12.79
N PHE A 72 25.85 -2.38 -13.72
CA PHE A 72 25.85 -2.95 -15.08
C PHE A 72 25.47 -1.88 -16.12
N ALA A 73 25.88 -2.12 -17.37
CA ALA A 73 25.49 -1.25 -18.48
C ALA A 73 23.95 -1.27 -18.63
N GLY A 74 23.31 -0.09 -18.68
CA GLY A 74 21.85 0.02 -18.76
C GLY A 74 21.11 0.14 -17.42
N ARG A 75 21.79 0.07 -16.26
CA ARG A 75 21.17 0.26 -14.93
C ARG A 75 20.34 1.54 -14.86
N GLY A 76 20.84 2.65 -15.44
CA GLY A 76 20.11 3.93 -15.49
C GLY A 76 18.78 3.82 -16.22
N ALA A 77 18.72 3.09 -17.34
CA ALA A 77 17.47 2.85 -18.07
C ALA A 77 16.49 2.01 -17.27
N VAL A 78 16.96 0.98 -16.55
CA VAL A 78 16.11 0.16 -15.67
C VAL A 78 15.52 1.00 -14.53
N LEU A 79 16.31 1.86 -13.91
CA LEU A 79 15.84 2.77 -12.86
C LEU A 79 14.85 3.81 -13.41
N ALA A 80 15.10 4.37 -14.61
CA ALA A 80 14.17 5.27 -15.24
C ALA A 80 12.83 4.58 -15.56
N TRP A 81 12.87 3.35 -16.06
CA TRP A 81 11.69 2.52 -16.29
C TRP A 81 10.93 2.24 -14.98
N LEU A 82 11.64 1.84 -13.93
CA LEU A 82 11.05 1.61 -12.61
C LEU A 82 10.34 2.87 -12.09
N ASN A 83 10.97 4.04 -12.19
CA ASN A 83 10.38 5.32 -11.81
C ASN A 83 9.14 5.68 -12.67
N THR A 84 9.15 5.33 -13.95
CA THR A 84 7.98 5.50 -14.82
C THR A 84 6.82 4.65 -14.34
N LEU A 85 7.07 3.40 -13.92
CA LEU A 85 6.04 2.51 -13.38
C LEU A 85 5.39 3.04 -12.09
N LEU A 86 6.12 3.83 -11.28
CA LEU A 86 5.55 4.47 -10.09
C LEU A 86 4.49 5.53 -10.44
N ALA A 87 4.61 6.17 -11.61
CA ALA A 87 3.70 7.22 -12.06
C ALA A 87 2.53 6.68 -12.91
N VAL A 88 2.51 5.39 -13.24
CA VAL A 88 1.44 4.80 -14.05
C VAL A 88 0.11 4.84 -13.29
N PRO A 89 -0.97 5.39 -13.87
CA PRO A 89 -2.28 5.37 -13.25
C PRO A 89 -2.77 3.95 -12.99
N SER A 90 -3.28 3.69 -11.80
CA SER A 90 -3.74 2.35 -11.41
C SER A 90 -4.84 1.80 -12.31
N VAL A 91 -5.70 2.68 -12.81
CA VAL A 91 -6.76 2.35 -13.79
C VAL A 91 -6.17 1.73 -15.06
N VAL A 92 -5.02 2.27 -15.54
CA VAL A 92 -4.33 1.74 -16.73
C VAL A 92 -3.78 0.34 -16.46
N VAL A 93 -3.17 0.11 -15.29
CA VAL A 93 -2.71 -1.23 -14.88
C VAL A 93 -3.88 -2.20 -14.79
N GLY A 94 -4.99 -1.77 -14.17
CA GLY A 94 -6.22 -2.57 -14.11
C GLY A 94 -6.75 -2.93 -15.49
N LEU A 95 -6.77 -1.97 -16.43
CA LEU A 95 -7.19 -2.21 -17.81
C LEU A 95 -6.28 -3.20 -18.53
N VAL A 96 -4.97 -3.08 -18.39
CA VAL A 96 -4.00 -4.03 -18.98
C VAL A 96 -4.24 -5.44 -18.44
N VAL A 97 -4.36 -5.60 -17.12
CA VAL A 97 -4.63 -6.90 -16.51
C VAL A 97 -5.98 -7.45 -16.95
N TYR A 98 -6.99 -6.58 -17.05
CA TYR A 98 -8.31 -6.96 -17.58
C TYR A 98 -8.21 -7.51 -19.00
N LEU A 99 -7.52 -6.81 -19.91
CA LEU A 99 -7.35 -7.26 -21.29
C LEU A 99 -6.56 -8.57 -21.38
N LEU A 100 -5.55 -8.76 -20.55
CA LEU A 100 -4.78 -10.00 -20.48
C LEU A 100 -5.62 -11.19 -20.01
N LEU A 101 -6.50 -10.99 -19.01
CA LEU A 101 -7.30 -12.05 -18.39
C LEU A 101 -8.70 -12.20 -19.03
N SER A 102 -9.10 -11.31 -19.95
CA SER A 102 -10.38 -11.41 -20.66
C SER A 102 -10.43 -12.65 -21.53
N ARG A 103 -11.65 -13.13 -21.87
CA ARG A 103 -11.83 -14.32 -22.71
C ARG A 103 -11.12 -14.24 -24.05
N SER A 104 -11.01 -13.06 -24.62
CA SER A 104 -10.26 -12.78 -25.86
C SER A 104 -8.78 -12.51 -25.65
N GLY A 105 -8.32 -12.41 -24.43
CA GLY A 105 -6.93 -12.14 -24.07
C GLY A 105 -6.06 -13.39 -24.01
N PRO A 106 -4.73 -13.23 -23.99
CA PRO A 106 -3.77 -14.35 -24.02
C PRO A 106 -3.87 -15.28 -22.79
N LEU A 107 -4.34 -14.76 -21.66
CA LEU A 107 -4.51 -15.53 -20.41
C LEU A 107 -6.00 -15.85 -20.13
N GLY A 108 -6.89 -15.63 -21.08
CA GLY A 108 -8.34 -15.84 -20.93
C GLY A 108 -8.71 -17.28 -20.59
N ALA A 109 -7.91 -18.28 -21.04
CA ALA A 109 -8.09 -19.69 -20.72
C ALA A 109 -8.04 -19.98 -19.21
N LEU A 110 -7.41 -19.12 -18.40
CA LEU A 110 -7.33 -19.29 -16.95
C LEU A 110 -8.65 -19.01 -16.23
N GLY A 111 -9.56 -18.25 -16.83
CA GLY A 111 -10.85 -17.89 -16.24
C GLY A 111 -10.74 -17.10 -14.93
N TRP A 112 -9.67 -16.33 -14.74
CA TRP A 112 -9.39 -15.63 -13.47
C TRP A 112 -10.00 -14.24 -13.38
N LEU A 113 -10.49 -13.68 -14.48
CA LEU A 113 -11.14 -12.36 -14.46
C LEU A 113 -12.30 -12.35 -13.47
N PHE A 114 -12.52 -11.22 -12.81
CA PHE A 114 -13.53 -11.03 -11.77
C PHE A 114 -13.40 -12.00 -10.58
N SER A 115 -12.17 -12.31 -10.20
CA SER A 115 -11.86 -13.18 -9.06
C SER A 115 -10.85 -12.54 -8.11
N PHE A 116 -10.72 -13.15 -6.93
CA PHE A 116 -9.68 -12.81 -5.96
C PHE A 116 -8.28 -12.80 -6.59
N LYS A 117 -7.98 -13.77 -7.46
CA LYS A 117 -6.68 -13.89 -8.15
C LYS A 117 -6.39 -12.70 -9.05
N ALA A 118 -7.37 -12.23 -9.82
CA ALA A 118 -7.20 -11.06 -10.69
C ALA A 118 -6.91 -9.80 -9.88
N MET A 119 -7.60 -9.59 -8.76
CA MET A 119 -7.37 -8.46 -7.86
C MET A 119 -5.95 -8.51 -7.26
N VAL A 120 -5.52 -9.69 -6.78
CA VAL A 120 -4.17 -9.88 -6.24
C VAL A 120 -3.11 -9.60 -7.31
N ILE A 121 -3.27 -10.08 -8.55
CA ILE A 121 -2.32 -9.82 -9.64
C ILE A 121 -2.21 -8.31 -9.91
N ALA A 122 -3.35 -7.63 -10.06
CA ALA A 122 -3.35 -6.19 -10.35
C ALA A 122 -2.70 -5.37 -9.23
N GLN A 123 -3.00 -5.67 -7.97
CA GLN A 123 -2.37 -5.01 -6.83
C GLN A 123 -0.89 -5.35 -6.70
N THR A 124 -0.49 -6.60 -6.96
CA THR A 124 0.93 -7.00 -6.96
C THR A 124 1.71 -6.20 -7.98
N LEU A 125 1.20 -6.04 -9.20
CA LEU A 125 1.84 -5.26 -10.26
C LEU A 125 1.98 -3.78 -9.91
N LEU A 126 1.05 -3.22 -9.13
CA LEU A 126 1.10 -1.83 -8.67
C LEU A 126 2.09 -1.64 -7.50
N VAL A 127 2.14 -2.59 -6.59
CA VAL A 127 2.97 -2.49 -5.37
C VAL A 127 4.42 -2.88 -5.63
N LEU A 128 4.66 -3.83 -6.54
CA LEU A 128 6.00 -4.34 -6.86
C LEU A 128 7.01 -3.24 -7.22
N PRO A 129 6.73 -2.30 -8.16
CA PRO A 129 7.68 -1.23 -8.47
C PRO A 129 7.93 -0.31 -7.26
N VAL A 130 6.94 -0.08 -6.41
CA VAL A 130 7.09 0.76 -5.20
C VAL A 130 8.07 0.11 -4.23
N VAL A 131 7.86 -1.17 -3.90
CA VAL A 131 8.76 -1.92 -3.01
C VAL A 131 10.16 -1.99 -3.61
N THR A 132 10.27 -2.29 -4.91
CA THR A 132 11.56 -2.39 -5.61
C THR A 132 12.33 -1.07 -5.57
N ALA A 133 11.66 0.06 -5.86
CA ALA A 133 12.29 1.38 -5.86
C ALA A 133 12.76 1.81 -4.47
N LEU A 134 11.90 1.67 -3.45
CA LEU A 134 12.23 2.03 -2.08
C LEU A 134 13.35 1.16 -1.51
N THR A 135 13.33 -0.14 -1.78
CA THR A 135 14.40 -1.06 -1.38
C THR A 135 15.70 -0.74 -2.10
N CYS A 136 15.64 -0.45 -3.40
CA CYS A 136 16.81 -0.07 -4.19
C CYS A 136 17.48 1.20 -3.66
N GLN A 137 16.67 2.19 -3.28
CA GLN A 137 17.17 3.43 -2.67
C GLN A 137 17.82 3.14 -1.31
N LEU A 138 17.10 2.43 -0.42
CA LEU A 138 17.57 2.10 0.92
C LEU A 138 18.89 1.33 0.90
N VAL A 139 18.97 0.23 0.16
CA VAL A 139 20.18 -0.60 0.07
C VAL A 139 21.29 0.14 -0.68
N GLY A 140 20.96 0.94 -1.69
CA GLY A 140 21.94 1.75 -2.41
C GLY A 140 22.59 2.86 -1.56
N ASP A 141 21.86 3.41 -0.59
CA ASP A 141 22.39 4.40 0.35
C ASP A 141 23.42 3.75 1.29
N VAL A 142 23.12 2.58 1.82
CA VAL A 142 24.03 1.83 2.70
C VAL A 142 25.24 1.27 1.92
N GLU A 143 25.04 0.80 0.69
CA GLU A 143 26.13 0.33 -0.18
C GLU A 143 27.15 1.43 -0.43
N ARG A 144 26.74 2.71 -0.53
CA ARG A 144 27.69 3.84 -0.69
C ARG A 144 28.59 4.04 0.53
N GLY A 145 28.12 3.69 1.73
CA GLY A 145 28.90 3.82 2.96
C GLY A 145 29.76 2.58 3.27
N HIS A 146 29.26 1.39 3.03
CA HIS A 146 29.86 0.13 3.52
C HIS A 146 30.24 -0.86 2.40
N GLY A 147 29.87 -0.55 1.14
CA GLY A 147 30.05 -1.48 0.02
C GLY A 147 31.51 -1.82 -0.27
N GLU A 148 32.44 -0.86 -0.13
CA GLU A 148 33.88 -1.08 -0.35
C GLU A 148 34.48 -2.03 0.70
N GLN A 149 34.03 -1.95 1.95
CA GLN A 149 34.46 -2.85 3.01
C GLN A 149 34.03 -4.29 2.74
N LEU A 150 32.76 -4.50 2.36
CA LEU A 150 32.25 -5.81 2.01
C LEU A 150 32.90 -6.38 0.75
N GLN A 151 33.24 -5.51 -0.20
CA GLN A 151 33.94 -5.91 -1.43
C GLN A 151 35.39 -6.34 -1.14
N SER A 152 36.08 -5.67 -0.26
CA SER A 152 37.45 -6.03 0.15
C SER A 152 37.50 -7.37 0.91
N LEU A 153 36.37 -7.76 1.55
CA LEU A 153 36.19 -9.06 2.16
C LEU A 153 35.78 -10.16 1.15
N GLY A 154 35.74 -9.86 -0.15
CA GLY A 154 35.42 -10.80 -1.23
C GLY A 154 33.93 -11.03 -1.46
N ALA A 155 33.04 -10.24 -0.83
CA ALA A 155 31.61 -10.40 -1.04
C ALA A 155 31.19 -9.96 -2.46
N GLY A 156 30.62 -10.89 -3.24
CA GLY A 156 30.02 -10.62 -4.54
C GLY A 156 28.75 -9.78 -4.44
N PRO A 157 28.26 -9.20 -5.56
CA PRO A 157 27.13 -8.26 -5.53
C PRO A 157 25.83 -8.86 -4.95
N LEU A 158 25.55 -10.13 -5.20
CA LEU A 158 24.37 -10.80 -4.65
C LEU A 158 24.49 -10.96 -3.12
N LEU A 159 25.66 -11.40 -2.62
CA LEU A 159 25.88 -11.56 -1.20
C LEU A 159 25.81 -10.20 -0.48
N ARG A 160 26.42 -9.15 -1.05
CA ARG A 160 26.33 -7.79 -0.50
C ARG A 160 24.87 -7.31 -0.43
N SER A 161 24.08 -7.51 -1.49
CA SER A 161 22.68 -7.08 -1.51
C SER A 161 21.87 -7.77 -0.42
N LEU A 162 22.10 -9.07 -0.17
CA LEU A 162 21.40 -9.80 0.88
C LEU A 162 21.85 -9.38 2.28
N LEU A 163 23.17 -9.18 2.49
CA LEU A 163 23.70 -8.73 3.77
C LEU A 163 23.18 -7.32 4.13
N LEU A 164 23.25 -6.38 3.19
CA LEU A 164 22.78 -5.01 3.40
C LEU A 164 21.27 -4.95 3.60
N ALA A 165 20.50 -5.74 2.85
CA ALA A 165 19.06 -5.85 3.05
C ALA A 165 18.73 -6.44 4.44
N TRP A 166 19.49 -7.42 4.92
CA TRP A 166 19.30 -7.99 6.24
C TRP A 166 19.68 -7.00 7.36
N ASP A 167 20.73 -6.25 7.17
CA ASP A 167 21.15 -5.19 8.11
C ASP A 167 20.05 -4.12 8.23
N GLU A 168 19.46 -3.73 7.11
CA GLU A 168 18.36 -2.76 7.03
C GLU A 168 16.96 -3.36 7.19
N ARG A 169 16.82 -4.55 7.78
CA ARG A 169 15.53 -5.26 7.90
C ARG A 169 14.41 -4.44 8.55
N TYR A 170 14.75 -3.58 9.52
CA TYR A 170 13.75 -2.72 10.18
C TYR A 170 13.28 -1.57 9.28
N ALA A 171 14.17 -0.98 8.48
CA ALA A 171 13.77 0.00 7.48
C ALA A 171 12.97 -0.67 6.34
N LEU A 172 13.35 -1.88 5.93
CA LEU A 172 12.57 -2.69 4.99
C LEU A 172 11.17 -3.00 5.54
N LEU A 173 11.03 -3.33 6.83
CA LEU A 173 9.72 -3.53 7.44
C LEU A 173 8.84 -2.28 7.32
N THR A 174 9.44 -1.08 7.47
CA THR A 174 8.72 0.18 7.23
C THR A 174 8.26 0.31 5.77
N VAL A 175 9.10 -0.07 4.81
CA VAL A 175 8.73 -0.11 3.38
C VAL A 175 7.55 -1.07 3.15
N LEU A 176 7.56 -2.24 3.75
CA LEU A 176 6.49 -3.25 3.63
C LEU A 176 5.16 -2.72 4.16
N ILE A 177 5.16 -2.11 5.36
CA ILE A 177 3.95 -1.57 5.98
C ILE A 177 3.40 -0.39 5.16
N ALA A 178 4.27 0.51 4.68
CA ALA A 178 3.86 1.62 3.81
C ALA A 178 3.26 1.12 2.49
N SER A 179 3.85 0.07 1.91
CA SER A 179 3.38 -0.57 0.68
C SER A 179 2.02 -1.26 0.88
N PHE A 180 1.78 -1.86 2.04
CA PHE A 180 0.47 -2.40 2.40
C PHE A 180 -0.58 -1.29 2.52
N GLY A 181 -0.26 -0.17 3.16
CA GLY A 181 -1.13 1.01 3.22
C GLY A 181 -1.51 1.51 1.82
N ARG A 182 -0.56 1.52 0.89
CA ARG A 182 -0.79 1.86 -0.52
C ARG A 182 -1.71 0.85 -1.20
N ALA A 183 -1.50 -0.46 -0.96
CA ALA A 183 -2.31 -1.52 -1.56
C ALA A 183 -3.76 -1.48 -1.08
N ILE A 184 -4.00 -1.31 0.22
CA ILE A 184 -5.35 -1.34 0.79
C ILE A 184 -6.20 -0.13 0.39
N SER A 185 -5.56 0.98 0.02
CA SER A 185 -6.21 2.21 -0.46
C SER A 185 -6.50 2.20 -1.97
N GLU A 186 -6.14 1.13 -2.68
CA GLU A 186 -6.30 1.05 -4.14
C GLU A 186 -7.76 0.84 -4.53
N VAL A 187 -8.24 1.65 -5.47
CA VAL A 187 -9.62 1.61 -5.99
C VAL A 187 -9.65 1.16 -7.45
N GLY A 188 -8.91 1.88 -8.30
CA GLY A 188 -9.10 1.84 -9.76
C GLY A 188 -8.84 0.48 -10.38
N ALA A 189 -7.66 -0.09 -10.13
CA ALA A 189 -7.29 -1.39 -10.69
C ALA A 189 -8.20 -2.50 -10.17
N VAL A 190 -8.45 -2.51 -8.87
CA VAL A 190 -9.27 -3.54 -8.22
C VAL A 190 -10.73 -3.50 -8.71
N MET A 191 -11.25 -2.29 -8.95
CA MET A 191 -12.60 -2.13 -9.49
C MET A 191 -12.75 -2.71 -10.90
N ILE A 192 -11.75 -2.47 -11.77
CA ILE A 192 -11.75 -2.96 -13.15
C ILE A 192 -11.64 -4.49 -13.20
N VAL A 193 -10.67 -5.08 -12.49
CA VAL A 193 -10.40 -6.52 -12.59
C VAL A 193 -11.28 -7.36 -11.68
N GLY A 194 -11.82 -6.77 -10.60
CA GLY A 194 -12.68 -7.44 -9.63
C GLY A 194 -14.15 -7.33 -9.95
N GLY A 195 -14.60 -6.25 -10.63
CA GLY A 195 -16.01 -6.03 -11.00
C GLY A 195 -16.92 -5.71 -9.82
N ASN A 196 -16.39 -5.51 -8.61
CA ASN A 196 -17.15 -5.15 -7.40
C ASN A 196 -18.38 -6.04 -7.11
N ILE A 197 -18.25 -7.35 -7.34
CA ILE A 197 -19.35 -8.32 -7.21
C ILE A 197 -19.60 -8.58 -5.72
N ASP A 198 -20.87 -8.44 -5.30
CA ASP A 198 -21.27 -8.65 -3.92
C ASP A 198 -20.99 -10.07 -3.46
N GLY A 199 -20.56 -10.19 -2.19
CA GLY A 199 -20.20 -11.48 -1.62
C GLY A 199 -18.97 -12.14 -2.24
N PHE A 200 -18.38 -11.61 -3.33
CA PHE A 200 -17.32 -12.29 -4.08
C PHE A 200 -16.03 -11.46 -4.28
N THR A 201 -16.12 -10.27 -4.87
CA THR A 201 -14.93 -9.43 -5.16
C THR A 201 -15.05 -8.01 -4.60
N ARG A 202 -16.15 -7.69 -3.89
CA ARG A 202 -16.31 -6.39 -3.26
C ARG A 202 -15.31 -6.21 -2.13
N VAL A 203 -14.53 -5.11 -2.18
CA VAL A 203 -13.58 -4.68 -1.15
C VAL A 203 -13.98 -3.30 -0.61
N MET A 204 -13.39 -2.84 0.50
CA MET A 204 -13.76 -1.58 1.15
C MET A 204 -13.79 -0.40 0.18
N THR A 205 -12.71 -0.19 -0.58
CA THR A 205 -12.59 0.95 -1.48
C THR A 205 -13.61 0.95 -2.61
N THR A 206 -13.90 -0.22 -3.20
CA THR A 206 -14.91 -0.36 -4.26
C THR A 206 -16.33 -0.32 -3.71
N ALA A 207 -16.55 -0.77 -2.47
CA ALA A 207 -17.84 -0.65 -1.78
C ALA A 207 -18.13 0.82 -1.44
N ILE A 208 -17.15 1.58 -0.89
CA ILE A 208 -17.31 3.01 -0.63
C ILE A 208 -17.75 3.75 -1.89
N ALA A 209 -17.07 3.53 -3.02
CA ALA A 209 -17.42 4.17 -4.28
C ALA A 209 -18.84 3.82 -4.74
N LEU A 210 -19.26 2.55 -4.61
CA LEU A 210 -20.59 2.10 -5.00
C LEU A 210 -21.67 2.66 -4.08
N GLU A 211 -21.52 2.53 -2.76
CA GLU A 211 -22.55 2.95 -1.79
C GLU A 211 -22.72 4.48 -1.82
N THR A 212 -21.62 5.22 -2.01
CA THR A 212 -21.70 6.68 -2.25
C THR A 212 -22.51 6.99 -3.51
N SER A 213 -22.33 6.23 -4.60
CA SER A 213 -23.10 6.45 -5.84
C SER A 213 -24.57 6.07 -5.72
N LYS A 214 -24.94 5.16 -4.81
CA LYS A 214 -26.30 4.78 -4.48
C LYS A 214 -26.98 5.75 -3.50
N GLY A 215 -26.21 6.60 -2.81
CA GLY A 215 -26.71 7.47 -1.75
C GLY A 215 -26.76 6.80 -0.36
N ASP A 216 -26.26 5.57 -0.20
CA ASP A 216 -26.12 4.91 1.12
C ASP A 216 -24.87 5.42 1.83
N LEU A 217 -24.98 6.67 2.33
CA LEU A 217 -23.89 7.34 3.02
C LEU A 217 -23.49 6.66 4.35
N PRO A 218 -24.41 6.11 5.17
CA PRO A 218 -24.03 5.44 6.42
C PRO A 218 -23.08 4.28 6.21
N LEU A 219 -23.35 3.38 5.26
CA LEU A 219 -22.47 2.24 4.99
C LEU A 219 -21.14 2.69 4.35
N ALA A 220 -21.19 3.66 3.42
CA ALA A 220 -19.98 4.23 2.83
C ALA A 220 -19.07 4.86 3.89
N LEU A 221 -19.63 5.63 4.84
CA LEU A 221 -18.90 6.24 5.94
C LEU A 221 -18.35 5.19 6.92
N ALA A 222 -19.13 4.16 7.26
CA ALA A 222 -18.66 3.06 8.12
C ALA A 222 -17.42 2.38 7.54
N LEU A 223 -17.47 1.99 6.27
CA LEU A 223 -16.32 1.41 5.56
C LEU A 223 -15.13 2.38 5.48
N GLY A 224 -15.41 3.67 5.24
CA GLY A 224 -14.39 4.73 5.21
C GLY A 224 -13.69 4.91 6.55
N LEU A 225 -14.44 4.91 7.67
CA LEU A 225 -13.90 4.99 9.01
C LEU A 225 -13.01 3.78 9.36
N VAL A 226 -13.45 2.56 9.01
CA VAL A 226 -12.66 1.35 9.20
C VAL A 226 -11.38 1.41 8.37
N LEU A 227 -11.46 1.82 7.10
CA LEU A 227 -10.28 1.97 6.25
C LEU A 227 -9.30 3.00 6.82
N LEU A 228 -9.81 4.15 7.28
CA LEU A 228 -9.02 5.20 7.92
C LEU A 228 -8.35 4.67 9.21
N ALA A 229 -9.08 3.94 10.03
CA ALA A 229 -8.56 3.33 11.26
C ALA A 229 -7.43 2.34 10.95
N VAL A 230 -7.58 1.50 9.93
CA VAL A 230 -6.52 0.58 9.47
C VAL A 230 -5.29 1.34 9.01
N VAL A 231 -5.46 2.37 8.16
CA VAL A 231 -4.33 3.19 7.67
C VAL A 231 -3.66 3.94 8.80
N LEU A 232 -4.44 4.47 9.76
CA LEU A 232 -3.89 5.14 10.95
C LEU A 232 -3.09 4.16 11.81
N ALA A 233 -3.62 2.96 12.07
CA ALA A 233 -2.93 1.92 12.83
C ALA A 233 -1.58 1.53 12.18
N LEU A 234 -1.54 1.42 10.85
CA LEU A 234 -0.30 1.18 10.10
C LEU A 234 0.70 2.32 10.26
N ASN A 235 0.25 3.59 10.18
CA ASN A 235 1.13 4.74 10.36
C ASN A 235 1.68 4.84 11.80
N VAL A 236 0.85 4.55 12.79
CA VAL A 236 1.28 4.46 14.20
C VAL A 236 2.32 3.36 14.36
N LEU A 237 2.09 2.19 13.76
CA LEU A 237 3.06 1.08 13.79
C LEU A 237 4.39 1.48 13.16
N ILE A 238 4.38 2.17 12.01
CA ILE A 238 5.59 2.72 11.38
C ILE A 238 6.32 3.68 12.34
N ALA A 239 5.59 4.60 12.97
CA ALA A 239 6.16 5.58 13.89
C ALA A 239 6.79 4.91 15.12
N LEU A 240 6.16 3.88 15.67
CA LEU A 240 6.69 3.09 16.78
C LEU A 240 7.95 2.32 16.40
N LEU A 241 7.97 1.69 15.23
CA LEU A 241 9.13 0.97 14.72
C LEU A 241 10.33 1.90 14.49
N ARG A 242 10.09 3.11 13.95
CA ARG A 242 11.16 4.11 13.77
C ARG A 242 11.74 4.56 15.11
N ARG A 243 10.89 4.90 16.07
CA ARG A 243 11.35 5.31 17.42
C ARG A 243 12.14 4.20 18.13
N TRP A 244 11.68 2.96 17.99
CA TRP A 244 12.36 1.80 18.57
C TRP A 244 13.77 1.62 17.96
N ARG A 245 13.91 1.78 16.64
CA ARG A 245 15.21 1.75 15.95
C ARG A 245 16.15 2.86 16.47
N GLU A 246 15.68 4.10 16.52
CA GLU A 246 16.47 5.25 17.01
C GLU A 246 16.95 5.04 18.46
N GLY A 247 16.11 4.43 19.31
CA GLY A 247 16.49 4.08 20.68
C GLY A 247 17.59 3.01 20.76
N VAL A 248 17.56 2.02 19.85
CA VAL A 248 18.59 0.96 19.78
C VAL A 248 19.92 1.53 19.25
N ASP A 249 19.90 2.35 18.21
CA ASP A 249 21.09 2.96 17.62
C ASP A 249 21.74 3.99 18.56
N GLY A 250 20.95 4.78 19.29
CA GLY A 250 21.43 5.74 20.28
C GLY A 250 22.10 5.08 21.50
N SER A 251 21.68 3.89 21.89
CA SER A 251 22.28 3.12 22.99
C SER A 251 23.64 2.51 22.62
N SER A 252 23.88 2.23 21.35
CA SER A 252 25.16 1.70 20.86
C SER A 252 26.27 2.75 20.73
N GLN A 253 25.92 4.02 20.51
CA GLN A 253 26.87 5.12 20.44
C GLN A 253 27.29 5.67 21.84
N GLY A 254 26.45 5.45 22.86
CA GLY A 254 26.73 5.86 24.23
C GLY A 254 27.67 4.92 25.01
N ALA A 255 28.09 3.78 24.47
CA ALA A 255 28.84 2.73 25.16
C ALA A 255 30.34 2.71 24.81
N LEU A 256 30.94 3.82 24.37
CA LEU A 256 32.41 3.98 24.39
C LEU A 256 32.78 4.84 25.59
N PRO A 257 33.09 4.23 26.78
CA PRO A 257 33.72 4.97 27.83
C PRO A 257 35.17 5.23 27.42
N GLY A 258 35.57 6.49 27.59
CA GLY A 258 36.90 6.94 27.29
C GLY A 258 37.97 5.98 27.77
N VAL A 259 38.69 5.41 26.84
CA VAL A 259 40.02 4.82 27.06
C VAL A 259 40.96 5.68 26.26
N LEU A 260 41.42 6.74 26.92
CA LEU A 260 42.73 7.39 26.75
C LEU A 260 42.79 8.55 27.78
N ALA A 261 43.21 8.24 28.99
CA ALA A 261 43.88 9.17 29.86
C ALA A 261 45.16 8.48 30.32
#